data_9cb623c11d19dbbee6f8b995bbac19dd
#
_entry.id   9cb623c11d19dbbee6f8b995bbac19dd
#
_cell.length_a   1.000
_cell.length_b   1.000
_cell.length_c   1.000
_cell.angle_alpha   90.00
_cell.angle_beta   90.00
_cell.angle_gamma   90.00
#
_symmetry.space_group_name_H-M   'P 1'
#
loop_
_entity.id
_entity.type
_entity.pdbx_description
1 polymer ?
#
loop_
_entity_poly.entity_id
_entity_poly.type
_entity_poly.pdbx_seq_one_letter_code
_entity_poly.pdbx_strand_id
1 'polypeptide(L)'
;SMLFNYVIGNSLNENFKKVRIHKSSLLAFGIIANLALLGYFKYTDFFLENFNLAFDGSVPLLHLALPLAISFFTFQQIAYLVDSYRAETAEYDFLNYALFVTFFPQLIAGPIVHHAEMMPQFASKWNLVKNYKNIAIGLFIFSIGLFKKVVIADSFAVWATTGFDYAPTLTFVEAWATSLSYTFQLYFDFSGYTDMAIGAALLFNIKLPINFNSPYKALNIQEFWRRWHMTLSRFLRDYIYIPLGGSRSCQFRTYNNLLATFLIAGIWHGAGWTFVFWGFLHGMALIIHRIWKKFDYSMPK
;
A
#
# COMPACT_ATOMS: atom_id res chain seq x y z
N SER A 1 14.96 3.68 -12.64
CA SER A 1 14.06 4.48 -11.79
C SER A 1 14.74 4.95 -10.51
N MET A 2 15.51 4.10 -9.78
CA MET A 2 16.18 4.43 -8.50
C MET A 2 17.11 5.64 -8.61
N LEU A 3 18.08 5.64 -9.54
CA LEU A 3 18.98 6.78 -9.78
C LEU A 3 18.22 8.06 -10.13
N PHE A 4 17.18 7.94 -10.96
CA PHE A 4 16.33 9.06 -11.34
C PHE A 4 15.69 9.72 -10.12
N ASN A 5 15.05 8.93 -9.26
CA ASN A 5 14.39 9.45 -8.05
C ASN A 5 15.41 10.02 -7.04
N TYR A 6 16.58 9.40 -6.90
CA TYR A 6 17.64 9.91 -6.04
C TYR A 6 18.13 11.30 -6.48
N VAL A 7 18.40 11.46 -7.79
CA VAL A 7 18.82 12.76 -8.34
C VAL A 7 17.75 13.83 -8.13
N ILE A 8 16.48 13.52 -8.42
CA ILE A 8 15.37 14.46 -8.19
C ILE A 8 15.21 14.79 -6.71
N GLY A 9 15.23 13.78 -5.83
CA GLY A 9 15.09 13.96 -4.39
C GLY A 9 16.17 14.86 -3.80
N ASN A 10 17.43 14.63 -4.17
CA ASN A 10 18.54 15.50 -3.78
C ASN A 10 18.35 16.93 -4.31
N SER A 11 17.92 17.07 -5.58
CA SER A 11 17.66 18.40 -6.16
C SER A 11 16.50 19.15 -5.49
N LEU A 12 15.55 18.43 -4.88
CA LEU A 12 14.46 19.01 -4.09
C LEU A 12 14.92 19.43 -2.68
N ASN A 13 15.81 18.67 -2.06
CA ASN A 13 16.33 18.93 -0.73
C ASN A 13 17.30 20.10 -0.68
N GLU A 14 18.24 20.14 -1.60
CA GLU A 14 19.26 21.15 -1.61
C GLU A 14 18.70 22.52 -2.04
N ASN A 15 19.29 23.55 -1.44
CA ASN A 15 19.29 24.90 -1.97
C ASN A 15 20.10 24.96 -3.28
N PHE A 16 19.68 24.21 -4.33
CA PHE A 16 20.25 24.31 -5.65
C PHE A 16 19.98 25.72 -6.19
N LYS A 17 20.78 26.69 -5.73
CA LYS A 17 20.77 28.11 -6.18
C LYS A 17 21.07 28.25 -7.68
N LYS A 18 21.41 27.15 -8.38
CA LYS A 18 21.82 27.15 -9.78
C LYS A 18 20.75 26.69 -10.78
N VAL A 19 19.66 26.06 -10.36
CA VAL A 19 18.65 25.59 -11.31
C VAL A 19 17.44 26.52 -11.27
N ARG A 20 17.10 27.14 -12.40
CA ARG A 20 15.95 28.04 -12.59
C ARG A 20 14.58 27.31 -12.57
N ILE A 21 14.52 26.03 -12.17
CA ILE A 21 13.29 25.24 -12.17
C ILE A 21 12.63 25.38 -10.80
N HIS A 22 11.34 25.70 -10.78
CA HIS A 22 10.56 25.71 -9.54
C HIS A 22 10.54 24.30 -8.90
N LYS A 23 10.78 24.19 -7.59
CA LYS A 23 10.77 22.93 -6.84
C LYS A 23 9.44 22.16 -7.04
N SER A 24 8.31 22.87 -7.12
CA SER A 24 7.01 22.24 -7.39
C SER A 24 6.92 21.57 -8.77
N SER A 25 7.50 22.18 -9.80
CA SER A 25 7.53 21.60 -11.15
C SER A 25 8.45 20.37 -11.21
N LEU A 26 9.56 20.39 -10.48
CA LEU A 26 10.48 19.26 -10.38
C LEU A 26 9.81 18.08 -9.63
N LEU A 27 9.09 18.36 -8.53
CA LEU A 27 8.30 17.36 -7.82
C LEU A 27 7.22 16.76 -8.73
N ALA A 28 6.45 17.62 -9.42
CA ALA A 28 5.41 17.16 -10.34
C ALA A 28 5.99 16.26 -11.45
N PHE A 29 7.11 16.63 -12.04
CA PHE A 29 7.82 15.83 -13.03
C PHE A 29 8.23 14.46 -12.47
N GLY A 30 8.81 14.41 -11.27
CA GLY A 30 9.19 13.16 -10.60
C GLY A 30 7.99 12.25 -10.33
N ILE A 31 6.88 12.80 -9.83
CA ILE A 31 5.65 12.04 -9.58
C ILE A 31 5.05 11.52 -10.88
N ILE A 32 4.93 12.38 -11.91
CA ILE A 32 4.36 12.00 -13.22
C ILE A 32 5.21 10.89 -13.87
N ALA A 33 6.53 10.97 -13.80
CA ALA A 33 7.41 9.95 -14.37
C ALA A 33 7.24 8.59 -13.68
N ASN A 34 7.10 8.57 -12.33
CA ASN A 34 6.84 7.33 -11.58
C ASN A 34 5.43 6.77 -11.89
N LEU A 35 4.41 7.63 -11.96
CA LEU A 35 3.06 7.22 -12.33
C LEU A 35 2.96 6.76 -13.79
N ALA A 36 3.67 7.39 -14.72
CA ALA A 36 3.73 6.97 -16.11
C ALA A 36 4.37 5.59 -16.26
N LEU A 37 5.46 5.32 -15.51
CA LEU A 37 6.09 4.01 -15.49
C LEU A 37 5.13 2.93 -14.96
N LEU A 38 4.45 3.20 -13.86
CA LEU A 38 3.42 2.31 -13.31
C LEU A 38 2.26 2.14 -14.29
N GLY A 39 1.82 3.23 -14.91
CA GLY A 39 0.76 3.26 -15.91
C GLY A 39 1.07 2.36 -17.11
N TYR A 40 2.26 2.48 -17.63
CA TYR A 40 2.72 1.69 -18.77
C TYR A 40 2.71 0.18 -18.49
N PHE A 41 3.25 -0.26 -17.35
CA PHE A 41 3.32 -1.70 -17.08
C PHE A 41 2.03 -2.30 -16.52
N LYS A 42 1.25 -1.53 -15.77
CA LYS A 42 0.09 -2.09 -15.05
C LYS A 42 -1.25 -1.80 -15.70
N TYR A 43 -1.37 -0.67 -16.39
CA TYR A 43 -2.70 -0.19 -16.83
C TYR A 43 -2.85 -0.10 -18.35
N THR A 44 -1.79 -0.35 -19.14
CA THR A 44 -1.89 -0.21 -20.61
C THR A 44 -2.95 -1.15 -21.19
N ASP A 45 -2.92 -2.43 -20.85
CA ASP A 45 -3.88 -3.39 -21.40
C ASP A 45 -5.30 -3.09 -20.94
N PHE A 46 -5.50 -2.67 -19.69
CA PHE A 46 -6.79 -2.23 -19.19
C PHE A 46 -7.35 -1.03 -20.01
N PHE A 47 -6.52 -0.06 -20.35
CA PHE A 47 -6.94 1.06 -21.20
C PHE A 47 -7.22 0.63 -22.62
N LEU A 48 -6.40 -0.24 -23.21
CA LEU A 48 -6.59 -0.76 -24.55
C LEU A 48 -7.87 -1.61 -24.66
N GLU A 49 -8.16 -2.46 -23.67
CA GLU A 49 -9.40 -3.24 -23.60
C GLU A 49 -10.64 -2.33 -23.57
N ASN A 50 -10.64 -1.32 -22.67
CA ASN A 50 -11.74 -0.36 -22.59
C ASN A 50 -11.86 0.50 -23.85
N PHE A 51 -10.74 0.88 -24.47
CA PHE A 51 -10.74 1.61 -25.74
C PHE A 51 -11.35 0.75 -26.87
N ASN A 52 -10.93 -0.50 -27.00
CA ASN A 52 -11.48 -1.42 -27.99
C ASN A 52 -12.98 -1.62 -27.79
N LEU A 53 -13.42 -1.78 -26.54
CA LEU A 53 -14.85 -1.93 -26.20
C LEU A 53 -15.66 -0.68 -26.53
N ALA A 54 -15.12 0.51 -26.26
CA ALA A 54 -15.85 1.78 -26.44
C ALA A 54 -15.93 2.22 -27.92
N PHE A 55 -14.93 1.90 -28.72
CA PHE A 55 -14.79 2.38 -30.10
C PHE A 55 -14.83 1.26 -31.14
N ASP A 56 -15.24 0.05 -30.76
CA ASP A 56 -15.23 -1.15 -31.62
C ASP A 56 -13.85 -1.35 -32.31
N GLY A 57 -12.80 -1.04 -31.55
CA GLY A 57 -11.42 -1.09 -32.00
C GLY A 57 -10.82 -2.48 -31.92
N SER A 58 -9.72 -2.69 -32.62
CA SER A 58 -8.93 -3.94 -32.62
C SER A 58 -7.45 -3.70 -32.29
N VAL A 59 -7.16 -2.73 -31.42
CA VAL A 59 -5.79 -2.46 -31.01
C VAL A 59 -5.26 -3.66 -30.21
N PRO A 60 -4.12 -4.25 -30.59
CA PRO A 60 -3.58 -5.42 -29.90
C PRO A 60 -3.15 -5.07 -28.48
N LEU A 61 -3.42 -5.98 -27.53
CA LEU A 61 -2.94 -5.89 -26.16
C LEU A 61 -1.44 -6.17 -26.13
N LEU A 62 -0.73 -5.50 -25.22
CA LEU A 62 0.73 -5.60 -25.15
C LEU A 62 1.20 -6.79 -24.29
N HIS A 63 0.35 -7.30 -23.38
CA HIS A 63 0.65 -8.40 -22.44
C HIS A 63 1.98 -8.19 -21.70
N LEU A 64 2.23 -6.95 -21.25
CA LEU A 64 3.46 -6.59 -20.56
C LEU A 64 3.59 -7.35 -19.24
N ALA A 65 4.72 -8.02 -19.04
CA ALA A 65 5.03 -8.63 -17.74
C ALA A 65 5.17 -7.51 -16.67
N LEU A 66 4.38 -7.63 -15.60
CA LEU A 66 4.42 -6.65 -14.51
C LEU A 66 5.75 -6.80 -13.73
N PRO A 67 6.61 -5.77 -13.67
CA PRO A 67 7.82 -5.84 -12.87
C PRO A 67 7.50 -6.07 -11.40
N LEU A 68 8.28 -6.95 -10.76
CA LEU A 68 8.11 -7.30 -9.36
C LEU A 68 8.08 -6.05 -8.47
N ALA A 69 7.08 -5.97 -7.59
CA ALA A 69 6.92 -4.91 -6.60
C ALA A 69 6.70 -3.49 -7.17
N ILE A 70 6.47 -3.29 -8.48
CA ILE A 70 6.41 -1.95 -9.08
C ILE A 70 5.41 -1.03 -8.38
N SER A 71 4.28 -1.54 -7.91
CA SER A 71 3.24 -0.76 -7.21
C SER A 71 3.73 -0.24 -5.85
N PHE A 72 4.38 -1.08 -5.04
CA PHE A 72 4.95 -0.71 -3.74
C PHE A 72 6.16 0.20 -3.91
N PHE A 73 7.04 -0.16 -4.85
CA PHE A 73 8.19 0.64 -5.21
C PHE A 73 7.78 2.07 -5.65
N THR A 74 6.75 2.21 -6.48
CA THR A 74 6.24 3.52 -6.93
C THR A 74 5.76 4.36 -5.74
N PHE A 75 5.02 3.78 -4.81
CA PHE A 75 4.59 4.51 -3.60
C PHE A 75 5.76 4.96 -2.75
N GLN A 76 6.76 4.10 -2.56
CA GLN A 76 7.96 4.43 -1.80
C GLN A 76 8.75 5.57 -2.45
N GLN A 77 8.86 5.58 -3.79
CA GLN A 77 9.53 6.65 -4.51
C GLN A 77 8.76 7.97 -4.45
N ILE A 78 7.45 7.93 -4.62
CA ILE A 78 6.60 9.14 -4.51
C ILE A 78 6.68 9.72 -3.10
N ALA A 79 6.60 8.87 -2.05
CA ALA A 79 6.77 9.31 -0.67
C ALA A 79 8.12 10.01 -0.48
N TYR A 80 9.22 9.39 -0.93
CA TYR A 80 10.55 9.98 -0.85
C TYR A 80 10.65 11.36 -1.54
N LEU A 81 10.09 11.50 -2.74
CA LEU A 81 10.09 12.79 -3.45
C LEU A 81 9.28 13.87 -2.73
N VAL A 82 8.11 13.51 -2.20
CA VAL A 82 7.26 14.44 -1.44
C VAL A 82 7.92 14.84 -0.13
N ASP A 83 8.51 13.88 0.60
CA ASP A 83 9.22 14.14 1.86
C ASP A 83 10.47 15.00 1.62
N SER A 84 11.19 14.77 0.50
CA SER A 84 12.31 15.62 0.08
C SER A 84 11.87 17.04 -0.24
N TYR A 85 10.74 17.21 -0.92
CA TYR A 85 10.15 18.53 -1.20
C TYR A 85 9.74 19.27 0.07
N ARG A 86 9.25 18.55 1.08
CA ARG A 86 8.87 19.10 2.40
C ARG A 86 10.07 19.35 3.31
N ALA A 87 11.29 19.00 2.89
CA ALA A 87 12.51 19.02 3.69
C ALA A 87 12.42 18.12 4.95
N GLU A 88 11.66 17.03 4.85
CA GLU A 88 11.50 16.01 5.91
C GLU A 88 12.53 14.88 5.77
N THR A 89 13.34 14.87 4.70
CA THR A 89 14.41 13.90 4.48
C THR A 89 15.74 14.51 4.88
N ALA A 90 16.57 13.76 5.63
CA ALA A 90 17.96 14.12 5.83
C ALA A 90 18.80 13.76 4.58
N GLU A 91 19.96 14.42 4.40
CA GLU A 91 20.91 14.06 3.37
C GLU A 91 21.57 12.71 3.71
N TYR A 92 21.30 11.70 2.90
CA TYR A 92 21.94 10.41 2.96
C TYR A 92 22.65 10.12 1.66
N ASP A 93 23.71 9.31 1.74
CA ASP A 93 24.44 8.88 0.57
C ASP A 93 23.58 7.94 -0.31
N PHE A 94 23.99 7.79 -1.57
CA PHE A 94 23.30 6.92 -2.52
C PHE A 94 23.22 5.46 -2.05
N LEU A 95 24.24 4.97 -1.32
CA LEU A 95 24.26 3.58 -0.86
C LEU A 95 23.15 3.32 0.15
N ASN A 96 22.96 4.20 1.13
CA ASN A 96 21.89 4.10 2.11
C ASN A 96 20.51 4.25 1.45
N TYR A 97 20.37 5.16 0.49
CA TYR A 97 19.13 5.27 -0.29
C TYR A 97 18.87 4.00 -1.13
N ALA A 98 19.87 3.44 -1.78
CA ALA A 98 19.73 2.22 -2.55
C ALA A 98 19.32 1.05 -1.63
N LEU A 99 19.91 0.95 -0.44
CA LEU A 99 19.52 -0.04 0.58
C LEU A 99 18.06 0.14 0.98
N PHE A 100 17.61 1.37 1.26
CA PHE A 100 16.22 1.67 1.59
C PHE A 100 15.25 1.18 0.51
N VAL A 101 15.58 1.42 -0.75
CA VAL A 101 14.72 1.06 -1.89
C VAL A 101 14.70 -0.45 -2.13
N THR A 102 15.83 -1.13 -1.93
CA THR A 102 16.00 -2.56 -2.27
C THR A 102 15.93 -3.49 -1.05
N PHE A 103 15.57 -2.98 0.13
CA PHE A 103 15.52 -3.78 1.34
C PHE A 103 14.49 -4.91 1.20
N PHE A 104 14.99 -6.11 0.92
CA PHE A 104 14.21 -7.25 0.47
C PHE A 104 13.07 -7.67 1.40
N PRO A 105 13.17 -7.57 2.76
CA PRO A 105 12.08 -8.03 3.61
C PRO A 105 10.75 -7.31 3.36
N GLN A 106 10.79 -6.02 2.99
CA GLN A 106 9.59 -5.22 2.75
C GLN A 106 9.23 -5.06 1.27
N LEU A 107 10.18 -5.36 0.35
CA LEU A 107 10.13 -4.90 -1.04
C LEU A 107 8.89 -5.37 -1.80
N ILE A 108 8.47 -6.62 -1.65
CA ILE A 108 7.43 -7.22 -2.50
C ILE A 108 6.03 -6.79 -2.05
N ALA A 109 5.67 -7.06 -0.80
CA ALA A 109 4.35 -6.77 -0.22
C ALA A 109 4.44 -6.49 1.30
N GLY A 110 5.60 -6.09 1.79
CA GLY A 110 5.81 -5.73 3.19
C GLY A 110 5.14 -4.41 3.57
N PRO A 111 5.29 -3.98 4.83
CA PRO A 111 4.77 -2.70 5.28
C PRO A 111 5.34 -1.55 4.44
N ILE A 112 4.49 -0.60 4.03
CA ILE A 112 4.93 0.62 3.37
C ILE A 112 5.64 1.49 4.41
N VAL A 113 6.92 1.77 4.17
CA VAL A 113 7.79 2.49 5.10
C VAL A 113 8.08 3.90 4.61
N HIS A 114 8.27 4.81 5.57
CA HIS A 114 8.72 6.16 5.28
C HIS A 114 10.24 6.26 5.36
N HIS A 115 10.82 7.08 4.51
CA HIS A 115 12.26 7.34 4.45
C HIS A 115 12.81 7.77 5.83
N ALA A 116 12.14 8.71 6.49
CA ALA A 116 12.55 9.21 7.80
C ALA A 116 12.59 8.14 8.91
N GLU A 117 11.81 7.07 8.80
CA GLU A 117 11.79 5.97 9.78
C GLU A 117 12.92 4.95 9.55
N MET A 118 13.30 4.75 8.29
CA MET A 118 14.23 3.68 7.90
C MET A 118 15.68 4.14 7.84
N MET A 119 15.92 5.36 7.32
CA MET A 119 17.29 5.82 7.09
C MET A 119 18.15 5.91 8.37
N PRO A 120 17.64 6.40 9.51
CA PRO A 120 18.42 6.38 10.76
C PRO A 120 18.79 4.97 11.20
N GLN A 121 17.93 3.98 10.90
CA GLN A 121 18.21 2.59 11.20
C GLN A 121 19.32 2.05 10.29
N PHE A 122 19.25 2.28 8.98
CA PHE A 122 20.28 1.83 8.03
C PHE A 122 21.65 2.47 8.30
N ALA A 123 21.69 3.75 8.69
CA ALA A 123 22.91 4.45 9.04
C ALA A 123 23.51 4.01 10.40
N SER A 124 22.78 3.23 11.18
CA SER A 124 23.20 2.83 12.53
C SER A 124 24.26 1.74 12.50
N LYS A 125 25.39 1.98 13.19
CA LYS A 125 26.45 0.97 13.39
C LYS A 125 25.98 -0.25 14.18
N TRP A 126 24.88 -0.15 14.92
CA TRP A 126 24.29 -1.26 15.68
C TRP A 126 23.76 -2.39 14.78
N ASN A 127 23.51 -2.11 13.49
CA ASN A 127 23.11 -3.15 12.53
C ASN A 127 24.24 -4.15 12.23
N LEU A 128 25.48 -3.76 12.47
CA LEU A 128 26.67 -4.61 12.29
C LEU A 128 26.92 -5.54 13.49
N VAL A 129 26.21 -5.32 14.61
CA VAL A 129 26.38 -6.09 15.84
C VAL A 129 25.34 -7.19 15.91
N LYS A 130 25.76 -8.42 16.17
CA LYS A 130 24.84 -9.54 16.40
C LYS A 130 24.02 -9.31 17.68
N ASN A 131 22.70 -9.24 17.51
CA ASN A 131 21.75 -9.11 18.62
C ASN A 131 20.93 -10.39 18.74
N TYR A 132 21.33 -11.29 19.60
CA TYR A 132 20.67 -12.58 19.77
C TYR A 132 19.20 -12.47 20.20
N LYS A 133 18.82 -11.42 20.94
CA LYS A 133 17.43 -11.15 21.30
C LYS A 133 16.60 -10.82 20.05
N ASN A 134 17.10 -9.94 19.19
CA ASN A 134 16.42 -9.59 17.94
C ASN A 134 16.37 -10.79 16.97
N ILE A 135 17.43 -11.60 16.93
CA ILE A 135 17.45 -12.84 16.14
C ILE A 135 16.37 -13.80 16.64
N ALA A 136 16.31 -14.07 17.96
CA ALA A 136 15.31 -14.98 18.52
C ALA A 136 13.87 -14.49 18.29
N ILE A 137 13.60 -13.21 18.53
CA ILE A 137 12.28 -12.60 18.28
C ILE A 137 11.97 -12.62 16.77
N GLY A 138 12.94 -12.29 15.92
CA GLY A 138 12.79 -12.28 14.47
C GLY A 138 12.40 -13.66 13.92
N LEU A 139 13.11 -14.70 14.34
CA LEU A 139 12.80 -16.08 13.97
C LEU A 139 11.43 -16.51 14.47
N PHE A 140 11.07 -16.15 15.70
CA PHE A 140 9.74 -16.47 16.24
C PHE A 140 8.62 -15.81 15.43
N ILE A 141 8.71 -14.49 15.17
CA ILE A 141 7.73 -13.77 14.38
C ILE A 141 7.66 -14.32 12.94
N PHE A 142 8.80 -14.61 12.33
CA PHE A 142 8.88 -15.22 11.01
C PHE A 142 8.15 -16.57 10.97
N SER A 143 8.37 -17.43 11.96
CA SER A 143 7.72 -18.74 12.05
C SER A 143 6.20 -18.62 12.21
N ILE A 144 5.72 -17.66 13.02
CA ILE A 144 4.28 -17.38 13.14
C ILE A 144 3.72 -16.87 11.81
N GLY A 145 4.42 -15.97 11.11
CA GLY A 145 4.02 -15.49 9.80
C GLY A 145 3.95 -16.63 8.77
N LEU A 146 4.95 -17.49 8.76
CA LEU A 146 5.00 -18.67 7.88
C LEU A 146 3.84 -19.63 8.18
N PHE A 147 3.54 -19.90 9.44
CA PHE A 147 2.39 -20.70 9.84
C PHE A 147 1.07 -20.10 9.36
N LYS A 148 0.87 -18.79 9.54
CA LYS A 148 -0.31 -18.08 9.03
C LYS A 148 -0.47 -18.26 7.53
N LYS A 149 0.63 -18.13 6.75
CA LYS A 149 0.60 -18.25 5.30
C LYS A 149 0.35 -19.70 4.87
N VAL A 150 1.24 -20.61 5.25
CA VAL A 150 1.27 -21.97 4.68
C VAL A 150 0.18 -22.86 5.28
N VAL A 151 -0.11 -22.72 6.59
CA VAL A 151 -1.09 -23.60 7.23
C VAL A 151 -2.48 -23.00 7.19
N ILE A 152 -2.65 -21.74 7.57
CA ILE A 152 -4.00 -21.16 7.68
C ILE A 152 -4.49 -20.66 6.32
N ALA A 153 -3.76 -19.72 5.71
CA ALA A 153 -4.25 -19.08 4.48
C ALA A 153 -4.37 -20.06 3.31
N ASP A 154 -3.37 -20.91 3.09
CA ASP A 154 -3.39 -21.86 1.97
C ASP A 154 -4.45 -22.95 2.16
N SER A 155 -4.80 -23.33 3.43
CA SER A 155 -5.93 -24.22 3.69
C SER A 155 -7.27 -23.56 3.34
N PHE A 156 -7.47 -22.29 3.70
CA PHE A 156 -8.69 -21.57 3.33
C PHE A 156 -8.75 -21.26 1.83
N ALA A 157 -7.60 -21.10 1.17
CA ALA A 157 -7.51 -20.88 -0.28
C ALA A 157 -8.21 -21.98 -1.08
N VAL A 158 -8.09 -23.24 -0.66
CA VAL A 158 -8.74 -24.39 -1.33
C VAL A 158 -10.25 -24.18 -1.41
N TRP A 159 -10.89 -23.80 -0.29
CA TRP A 159 -12.33 -23.60 -0.23
C TRP A 159 -12.77 -22.33 -0.98
N ALA A 160 -12.01 -21.25 -0.85
CA ALA A 160 -12.30 -19.98 -1.53
C ALA A 160 -12.21 -20.15 -3.06
N THR A 161 -11.13 -20.73 -3.57
CA THR A 161 -10.92 -20.96 -5.01
C THR A 161 -11.96 -21.93 -5.58
N THR A 162 -12.27 -23.02 -4.85
CA THR A 162 -13.32 -23.94 -5.30
C THR A 162 -14.66 -23.24 -5.48
N GLY A 163 -15.04 -22.36 -4.55
CA GLY A 163 -16.34 -21.68 -4.63
C GLY A 163 -16.37 -20.53 -5.61
N PHE A 164 -15.31 -19.70 -5.69
CA PHE A 164 -15.31 -18.53 -6.57
C PHE A 164 -14.94 -18.83 -8.02
N ASP A 165 -14.02 -19.78 -8.26
CA ASP A 165 -13.42 -19.96 -9.58
C ASP A 165 -13.98 -21.19 -10.31
N TYR A 166 -14.44 -22.21 -9.58
CA TYR A 166 -14.82 -23.50 -10.19
C TYR A 166 -16.29 -23.89 -10.04
N ALA A 167 -16.96 -23.45 -8.97
CA ALA A 167 -18.35 -23.82 -8.76
C ALA A 167 -19.29 -23.03 -9.66
N PRO A 168 -20.09 -23.69 -10.54
CA PRO A 168 -21.02 -22.97 -11.44
C PRO A 168 -22.19 -22.34 -10.65
N THR A 169 -22.57 -22.95 -9.54
CA THR A 169 -23.62 -22.47 -8.62
C THR A 169 -23.24 -22.85 -7.19
N LEU A 170 -23.66 -22.04 -6.25
CA LEU A 170 -23.45 -22.27 -4.80
C LEU A 170 -24.80 -22.26 -4.09
N THR A 171 -25.00 -23.19 -3.17
CA THR A 171 -26.07 -23.09 -2.18
C THR A 171 -25.77 -21.95 -1.19
N PHE A 172 -26.78 -21.54 -0.41
CA PHE A 172 -26.61 -20.48 0.59
C PHE A 172 -25.46 -20.78 1.58
N VAL A 173 -25.37 -22.02 2.07
CA VAL A 173 -24.31 -22.41 3.01
C VAL A 173 -22.93 -22.43 2.35
N GLU A 174 -22.83 -22.95 1.12
CA GLU A 174 -21.58 -22.95 0.36
C GLU A 174 -21.11 -21.54 0.02
N ALA A 175 -22.02 -20.62 -0.33
CA ALA A 175 -21.69 -19.22 -0.58
C ALA A 175 -21.13 -18.54 0.66
N TRP A 176 -21.70 -18.80 1.85
CA TRP A 176 -21.14 -18.30 3.11
C TRP A 176 -19.80 -18.93 3.45
N ALA A 177 -19.65 -20.24 3.30
CA ALA A 177 -18.40 -20.93 3.54
C ALA A 177 -17.28 -20.42 2.62
N THR A 178 -17.59 -20.22 1.34
CA THR A 178 -16.65 -19.63 0.34
C THR A 178 -16.24 -18.21 0.73
N SER A 179 -17.20 -17.34 1.06
CA SER A 179 -16.94 -15.94 1.40
C SER A 179 -16.13 -15.80 2.68
N LEU A 180 -16.42 -16.61 3.72
CA LEU A 180 -15.66 -16.63 4.96
C LEU A 180 -14.26 -17.21 4.75
N SER A 181 -14.14 -18.25 3.93
CA SER A 181 -12.84 -18.83 3.58
C SER A 181 -11.95 -17.80 2.87
N TYR A 182 -12.49 -17.07 1.90
CA TYR A 182 -11.76 -15.98 1.25
C TYR A 182 -11.37 -14.87 2.23
N THR A 183 -12.26 -14.53 3.17
CA THR A 183 -11.99 -13.52 4.21
C THR A 183 -10.80 -13.91 5.08
N PHE A 184 -10.74 -15.17 5.53
CA PHE A 184 -9.62 -15.68 6.33
C PHE A 184 -8.36 -15.88 5.49
N GLN A 185 -8.48 -16.41 4.28
CA GLN A 185 -7.38 -16.52 3.33
C GLN A 185 -6.68 -15.16 3.15
N LEU A 186 -7.43 -14.13 2.75
CA LEU A 186 -6.89 -12.80 2.48
C LEU A 186 -6.16 -12.20 3.70
N TYR A 187 -6.76 -12.34 4.88
CA TYR A 187 -6.16 -11.80 6.11
C TYR A 187 -4.90 -12.56 6.52
N PHE A 188 -4.95 -13.88 6.58
CA PHE A 188 -3.82 -14.68 7.03
C PHE A 188 -2.69 -14.73 6.01
N ASP A 189 -2.99 -14.69 4.72
CA ASP A 189 -2.01 -14.56 3.66
C ASP A 189 -1.20 -13.26 3.81
N PHE A 190 -1.89 -12.14 3.86
CA PHE A 190 -1.22 -10.84 3.89
C PHE A 190 -0.62 -10.51 5.27
N SER A 191 -1.30 -10.82 6.37
CA SER A 191 -0.72 -10.63 7.71
C SER A 191 0.45 -11.58 7.96
N GLY A 192 0.40 -12.81 7.44
CA GLY A 192 1.50 -13.77 7.52
C GLY A 192 2.73 -13.28 6.76
N TYR A 193 2.56 -12.78 5.53
CA TYR A 193 3.65 -12.17 4.79
C TYR A 193 4.26 -10.98 5.54
N THR A 194 3.42 -10.11 6.11
CA THR A 194 3.89 -8.95 6.87
C THR A 194 4.68 -9.36 8.12
N ASP A 195 4.23 -10.39 8.84
CA ASP A 195 4.96 -10.92 10.01
C ASP A 195 6.30 -11.53 9.59
N MET A 196 6.35 -12.28 8.47
CA MET A 196 7.61 -12.78 7.93
C MET A 196 8.56 -11.64 7.56
N ALA A 197 8.05 -10.57 6.96
CA ALA A 197 8.84 -9.37 6.63
C ALA A 197 9.42 -8.70 7.87
N ILE A 198 8.61 -8.51 8.93
CA ILE A 198 9.03 -7.95 10.22
C ILE A 198 10.08 -8.86 10.88
N GLY A 199 9.83 -10.17 10.89
CA GLY A 199 10.75 -11.15 11.45
C GLY A 199 12.10 -11.13 10.72
N ALA A 200 12.09 -11.17 9.39
CA ALA A 200 13.31 -11.12 8.57
C ALA A 200 14.10 -9.82 8.77
N ALA A 201 13.42 -8.67 8.85
CA ALA A 201 14.07 -7.38 9.11
C ALA A 201 14.75 -7.32 10.48
N LEU A 202 14.15 -7.93 11.50
CA LEU A 202 14.73 -8.00 12.84
C LEU A 202 16.05 -8.77 12.89
N LEU A 203 16.27 -9.73 11.98
CA LEU A 203 17.57 -10.43 11.89
C LEU A 203 18.72 -9.46 11.56
N PHE A 204 18.40 -8.34 10.91
CA PHE A 204 19.32 -7.24 10.58
C PHE A 204 19.22 -6.07 11.57
N ASN A 205 18.57 -6.25 12.72
CA ASN A 205 18.28 -5.19 13.70
C ASN A 205 17.40 -4.04 13.16
N ILE A 206 16.71 -4.25 12.04
CA ILE A 206 15.79 -3.28 11.43
C ILE A 206 14.38 -3.56 11.91
N LYS A 207 13.71 -2.51 12.39
CA LYS A 207 12.31 -2.58 12.86
C LYS A 207 11.39 -2.03 11.78
N LEU A 208 10.56 -2.89 11.22
CA LEU A 208 9.47 -2.49 10.34
C LEU A 208 8.20 -2.14 11.15
N PRO A 209 7.35 -1.22 10.65
CA PRO A 209 6.08 -0.92 11.28
C PRO A 209 5.11 -2.09 11.18
N ILE A 210 4.22 -2.23 12.17
CA ILE A 210 3.13 -3.20 12.13
C ILE A 210 2.08 -2.77 11.10
N ASN A 211 1.52 -3.75 10.38
CA ASN A 211 0.58 -3.50 9.29
C ASN A 211 -0.85 -3.96 9.62
N PHE A 212 -1.01 -4.86 10.57
CA PHE A 212 -2.30 -5.39 11.01
C PHE A 212 -2.41 -5.39 12.54
N ASN A 213 -3.59 -5.03 13.05
CA ASN A 213 -3.90 -5.07 14.48
C ASN A 213 -5.30 -5.63 14.71
N SER A 214 -5.47 -6.95 14.53
CA SER A 214 -6.75 -7.65 14.70
C SER A 214 -7.93 -6.91 14.03
N PRO A 215 -7.93 -6.72 12.71
CA PRO A 215 -8.89 -5.83 12.02
C PRO A 215 -10.35 -6.30 12.16
N TYR A 216 -10.59 -7.61 12.25
CA TYR A 216 -11.94 -8.15 12.38
C TYR A 216 -12.55 -8.00 13.78
N LYS A 217 -11.79 -7.45 14.75
CA LYS A 217 -12.32 -6.99 16.05
C LYS A 217 -12.84 -5.55 16.02
N ALA A 218 -12.76 -4.88 14.86
CA ALA A 218 -13.23 -3.52 14.71
C ALA A 218 -14.75 -3.43 14.85
N LEU A 219 -15.24 -2.41 15.57
CA LEU A 219 -16.66 -2.18 15.82
C LEU A 219 -17.32 -1.36 14.69
N ASN A 220 -16.52 -0.77 13.80
CA ASN A 220 -16.99 0.03 12.68
C ASN A 220 -15.96 0.11 11.56
N ILE A 221 -16.39 0.55 10.37
CA ILE A 221 -15.52 0.62 9.19
C ILE A 221 -14.32 1.56 9.34
N GLN A 222 -14.44 2.63 10.12
CA GLN A 222 -13.33 3.55 10.39
C GLN A 222 -12.25 2.88 11.25
N GLU A 223 -12.67 2.13 12.26
CA GLU A 223 -11.76 1.36 13.10
C GLU A 223 -11.13 0.21 12.33
N PHE A 224 -11.89 -0.46 11.44
CA PHE A 224 -11.37 -1.48 10.56
C PHE A 224 -10.17 -0.97 9.77
N TRP A 225 -10.28 0.17 9.09
CA TRP A 225 -9.19 0.76 8.31
C TRP A 225 -8.03 1.29 9.16
N ARG A 226 -8.22 1.51 10.47
CA ARG A 226 -7.14 1.80 11.41
C ARG A 226 -6.36 0.57 11.86
N ARG A 227 -6.88 -0.63 11.56
CA ARG A 227 -6.33 -1.93 11.96
C ARG A 227 -5.90 -2.79 10.78
N TRP A 228 -6.47 -2.54 9.61
CA TRP A 228 -6.17 -3.22 8.36
C TRP A 228 -5.20 -2.41 7.53
N HIS A 229 -4.11 -3.05 7.05
CA HIS A 229 -3.11 -2.44 6.16
C HIS A 229 -2.75 -1.01 6.59
N MET A 230 -2.32 -0.89 7.86
CA MET A 230 -2.15 0.39 8.55
C MET A 230 -1.16 1.31 7.85
N THR A 231 -0.13 0.73 7.23
CA THR A 231 0.91 1.48 6.52
C THR A 231 0.39 2.06 5.21
N LEU A 232 -0.48 1.34 4.47
CA LEU A 232 -1.19 1.89 3.30
C LEU A 232 -2.15 2.99 3.72
N SER A 233 -2.93 2.76 4.78
CA SER A 233 -3.87 3.77 5.31
C SER A 233 -3.14 5.06 5.71
N ARG A 234 -1.93 4.95 6.30
CA ARG A 234 -1.06 6.08 6.59
C ARG A 234 -0.60 6.79 5.31
N PHE A 235 -0.11 6.04 4.33
CA PHE A 235 0.32 6.59 3.04
C PHE A 235 -0.82 7.36 2.34
N LEU A 236 -1.99 6.75 2.21
CA LEU A 236 -3.16 7.38 1.60
C LEU A 236 -3.59 8.65 2.33
N ARG A 237 -3.52 8.64 3.67
CA ARG A 237 -3.81 9.82 4.49
C ARG A 237 -2.83 10.96 4.23
N ASP A 238 -1.53 10.67 4.27
CA ASP A 238 -0.48 11.70 4.33
C ASP A 238 -0.12 12.26 2.93
N TYR A 239 -0.26 11.44 1.88
CA TYR A 239 0.10 11.83 0.51
C TYR A 239 -1.10 12.07 -0.42
N ILE A 240 -2.32 11.68 -0.03
CA ILE A 240 -3.52 11.89 -0.86
C ILE A 240 -4.59 12.68 -0.08
N TYR A 241 -5.09 12.15 1.03
CA TYR A 241 -6.22 12.74 1.74
C TYR A 241 -5.91 14.13 2.30
N ILE A 242 -4.79 14.30 3.00
CA ILE A 242 -4.39 15.59 3.57
C ILE A 242 -4.10 16.63 2.50
N PRO A 243 -3.33 16.34 1.42
CA PRO A 243 -3.12 17.27 0.32
C PRO A 243 -4.41 17.72 -0.40
N LEU A 244 -5.42 16.85 -0.50
CA LEU A 244 -6.75 17.21 -1.04
C LEU A 244 -7.55 18.15 -0.13
N GLY A 245 -7.04 18.44 1.08
CA GLY A 245 -7.68 19.31 2.09
C GLY A 245 -8.17 18.54 3.34
N GLY A 246 -8.12 17.22 3.33
CA GLY A 246 -8.45 16.37 4.47
C GLY A 246 -9.84 16.64 5.05
N SER A 247 -9.91 16.75 6.40
CA SER A 247 -11.14 17.08 7.16
C SER A 247 -11.27 18.56 7.50
N ARG A 248 -10.34 19.41 7.07
CA ARG A 248 -10.30 20.85 7.42
C ARG A 248 -11.18 21.70 6.51
N SER A 249 -11.79 21.10 5.50
CA SER A 249 -12.70 21.73 4.52
C SER A 249 -14.16 21.55 4.92
N CYS A 250 -15.09 22.16 4.16
CA CYS A 250 -16.51 21.91 4.33
C CYS A 250 -16.85 20.41 4.20
N GLN A 251 -18.00 20.00 4.72
CA GLN A 251 -18.39 18.60 4.81
C GLN A 251 -18.41 17.89 3.46
N PHE A 252 -18.97 18.56 2.45
CA PHE A 252 -19.06 18.02 1.09
C PHE A 252 -17.68 17.74 0.51
N ARG A 253 -16.74 18.68 0.66
CA ARG A 253 -15.34 18.47 0.22
C ARG A 253 -14.66 17.35 0.98
N THR A 254 -14.91 17.21 2.28
CA THR A 254 -14.38 16.11 3.09
C THR A 254 -14.88 14.76 2.58
N TYR A 255 -16.15 14.63 2.20
CA TYR A 255 -16.71 13.40 1.63
C TYR A 255 -16.09 13.08 0.28
N ASN A 256 -15.95 14.08 -0.59
CA ASN A 256 -15.26 13.90 -1.86
C ASN A 256 -13.78 13.49 -1.69
N ASN A 257 -13.08 14.07 -0.72
CA ASN A 257 -11.70 13.69 -0.42
C ASN A 257 -11.59 12.23 0.05
N LEU A 258 -12.54 11.77 0.89
CA LEU A 258 -12.61 10.36 1.30
C LEU A 258 -12.85 9.45 0.12
N LEU A 259 -13.87 9.76 -0.69
CA LEU A 259 -14.22 8.96 -1.86
C LEU A 259 -13.06 8.89 -2.86
N ALA A 260 -12.47 10.04 -3.20
CA ALA A 260 -11.30 10.12 -4.09
C ALA A 260 -10.12 9.29 -3.57
N THR A 261 -9.83 9.36 -2.26
CA THR A 261 -8.74 8.59 -1.65
C THR A 261 -8.97 7.08 -1.81
N PHE A 262 -10.20 6.60 -1.59
CA PHE A 262 -10.50 5.18 -1.72
C PHE A 262 -10.62 4.73 -3.18
N LEU A 263 -11.08 5.58 -4.09
CA LEU A 263 -11.04 5.29 -5.53
C LEU A 263 -9.59 5.14 -6.02
N ILE A 264 -8.69 6.04 -5.60
CA ILE A 264 -7.25 5.93 -5.90
C ILE A 264 -6.67 4.64 -5.31
N ALA A 265 -7.04 4.29 -4.07
CA ALA A 265 -6.63 3.03 -3.46
C ALA A 265 -7.12 1.81 -4.25
N GLY A 266 -8.38 1.83 -4.71
CA GLY A 266 -8.94 0.77 -5.55
C GLY A 266 -8.19 0.63 -6.87
N ILE A 267 -7.99 1.72 -7.60
CA ILE A 267 -7.20 1.75 -8.83
C ILE A 267 -5.80 1.19 -8.59
N TRP A 268 -5.14 1.60 -7.50
CA TRP A 268 -3.81 1.09 -7.16
C TRP A 268 -3.77 -0.42 -6.93
N HIS A 269 -4.81 -1.02 -6.33
CA HIS A 269 -4.88 -2.46 -6.10
C HIS A 269 -4.87 -3.27 -7.40
N GLY A 270 -5.62 -2.85 -8.43
CA GLY A 270 -5.64 -3.58 -9.68
C GLY A 270 -6.19 -2.78 -10.86
N ALA A 271 -5.78 -3.18 -12.06
CA ALA A 271 -6.28 -2.66 -13.33
C ALA A 271 -7.59 -3.38 -13.69
N GLY A 272 -8.70 -2.95 -13.10
CA GLY A 272 -10.01 -3.55 -13.34
C GLY A 272 -11.14 -2.78 -12.67
N TRP A 273 -12.31 -2.81 -13.27
CA TRP A 273 -13.51 -2.13 -12.75
C TRP A 273 -13.96 -2.66 -11.38
N THR A 274 -13.70 -3.93 -11.07
CA THR A 274 -13.97 -4.53 -9.76
C THR A 274 -13.20 -3.84 -8.63
N PHE A 275 -11.95 -3.44 -8.87
CA PHE A 275 -11.15 -2.69 -7.91
C PHE A 275 -11.62 -1.24 -7.76
N VAL A 276 -12.06 -0.61 -8.86
CA VAL A 276 -12.66 0.73 -8.80
C VAL A 276 -13.94 0.68 -7.97
N PHE A 277 -14.80 -0.32 -8.20
CA PHE A 277 -16.02 -0.53 -7.44
C PHE A 277 -15.76 -0.84 -5.98
N TRP A 278 -14.75 -1.65 -5.68
CA TRP A 278 -14.29 -1.91 -4.32
C TRP A 278 -13.90 -0.60 -3.60
N GLY A 279 -13.11 0.24 -4.26
CA GLY A 279 -12.73 1.55 -3.71
C GLY A 279 -13.95 2.46 -3.46
N PHE A 280 -14.90 2.47 -4.41
CA PHE A 280 -16.16 3.21 -4.26
C PHE A 280 -16.95 2.73 -3.03
N LEU A 281 -17.15 1.42 -2.86
CA LEU A 281 -17.90 0.87 -1.72
C LEU A 281 -17.28 1.23 -0.37
N HIS A 282 -15.95 1.12 -0.25
CA HIS A 282 -15.25 1.46 1.00
C HIS A 282 -15.27 2.97 1.28
N GLY A 283 -15.12 3.80 0.25
CA GLY A 283 -15.25 5.25 0.37
C GLY A 283 -16.66 5.66 0.82
N MET A 284 -17.69 5.07 0.21
CA MET A 284 -19.09 5.31 0.59
C MET A 284 -19.39 4.82 2.01
N ALA A 285 -18.91 3.64 2.40
CA ALA A 285 -19.11 3.13 3.75
C ALA A 285 -18.53 4.06 4.83
N LEU A 286 -17.37 4.66 4.58
CA LEU A 286 -16.79 5.67 5.48
C LEU A 286 -17.57 6.97 5.51
N ILE A 287 -18.12 7.42 4.37
CA ILE A 287 -18.98 8.61 4.30
C ILE A 287 -20.26 8.36 5.09
N ILE A 288 -20.94 7.24 4.86
CA ILE A 288 -22.15 6.84 5.58
C ILE A 288 -21.88 6.76 7.09
N HIS A 289 -20.80 6.10 7.49
CA HIS A 289 -20.41 6.04 8.90
C HIS A 289 -20.15 7.42 9.51
N ARG A 290 -19.55 8.34 8.75
CA ARG A 290 -19.30 9.71 9.22
C ARG A 290 -20.60 10.52 9.35
N ILE A 291 -21.54 10.33 8.42
CA ILE A 291 -22.88 10.95 8.49
C ILE A 291 -23.63 10.38 9.70
N TRP A 292 -23.63 9.05 9.86
CA TRP A 292 -24.28 8.36 10.97
C TRP A 292 -23.83 8.88 12.34
N LYS A 293 -22.53 9.08 12.52
CA LYS A 293 -21.97 9.64 13.76
C LYS A 293 -22.47 11.04 14.11
N LYS A 294 -22.97 11.81 13.14
CA LYS A 294 -23.51 13.16 13.39
C LYS A 294 -24.93 13.13 13.95
N PHE A 295 -25.67 12.08 13.69
CA PHE A 295 -27.03 11.93 14.22
C PHE A 295 -27.05 11.42 15.67
N ASP A 296 -25.87 11.32 16.32
CA ASP A 296 -25.68 10.93 17.73
C ASP A 296 -26.39 9.62 18.13
N TYR A 297 -26.58 8.74 17.16
CA TYR A 297 -27.12 7.41 17.41
C TYR A 297 -26.00 6.55 18.04
N SER A 298 -25.93 6.59 19.39
CA SER A 298 -25.18 5.57 20.11
C SER A 298 -25.96 4.25 20.01
N MET A 299 -25.47 3.31 19.22
CA MET A 299 -25.96 1.95 19.35
C MET A 299 -25.68 1.46 20.79
N PRO A 300 -26.63 0.84 21.47
CA PRO A 300 -26.35 0.20 22.75
C PRO A 300 -25.22 -0.83 22.53
N LYS A 301 -24.28 -0.82 23.50
CA LYS A 301 -23.14 -1.75 23.51
C LYS A 301 -23.59 -3.16 23.77
#